data_de6d72d136d6e0b0f72ac13145b0b2e1
#
_entry.id   de6d72d136d6e0b0f72ac13145b0b2e1
#
_cell.length_a   1.000
_cell.length_b   1.000
_cell.length_c   1.000
_cell.angle_alpha   90.00
_cell.angle_beta   90.00
_cell.angle_gamma   90.00
#
_symmetry.space_group_name_H-M   'P 1'
#
loop_
_entity.id
_entity.type
_entity.pdbx_description
1 polymer ?
#
loop_
_entity_poly.entity_id
_entity_poly.type
_entity_poly.pdbx_seq_one_letter_code
_entity_poly.pdbx_strand_id
1 'polypeptide(L)'
;MRKTCAALFACIALLVQPITGLADEASKNAREFGSAVDADADWLGSGGDPSKMAYAELGRGSAVARLKDIATIQGVRENQLVGYGLVIGLNGTGDSLRNSPFTEQSMRAMLENLGINAPRNSTRSKNTAAVIVTANMVPFAGAGSRIDVTVSSLGDATSLQGGTLVMTPLQGADNEVYAVAQGNMIVSGFSAEGQAASVVQGVPTSGRIPNGALVEREVPGSFGKDAEMIVELRDPDFTTAVRAADTINIFAKRRYGRGVAIARDAKTIRIQRPKNVTPARFLAELEGLPIVTDEVARVVVDERTGTVVIGDKVRISKVAISHGSLTVRVTETPMVVQPDSFSYGETEIEPNTDIAVNQADAKIGILTGANLENLVKGLNQMGVKPNGIIAILQAIKTSGALHAELVVQ
;
A
#
# COMPACT_ATOMS: atom_id res chain seq x y z
N MET A 1 67.29 10.79 -38.97
CA MET A 1 66.68 10.54 -37.66
C MET A 1 65.94 11.78 -37.15
N ARG A 2 64.87 12.25 -37.79
CA ARG A 2 64.06 13.41 -37.36
C ARG A 2 62.71 13.39 -38.09
N LYS A 3 61.89 12.30 -37.97
CA LYS A 3 60.50 12.28 -38.52
C LYS A 3 59.56 11.29 -37.78
N THR A 4 59.91 10.77 -36.60
CA THR A 4 59.09 9.77 -35.90
C THR A 4 58.54 10.22 -34.55
N CYS A 5 58.75 11.49 -34.14
CA CYS A 5 58.20 12.01 -32.87
C CYS A 5 56.94 12.86 -32.95
N ALA A 6 56.42 13.15 -34.16
CA ALA A 6 55.24 14.00 -34.32
C ALA A 6 53.89 13.22 -34.31
N ALA A 7 53.88 11.90 -34.42
CA ALA A 7 52.69 11.09 -34.50
C ALA A 7 52.15 10.59 -33.12
N LEU A 8 52.96 10.66 -32.07
CA LEU A 8 52.59 10.19 -30.72
C LEU A 8 51.89 11.25 -29.84
N PHE A 9 51.98 12.52 -30.24
CA PHE A 9 51.32 13.62 -29.50
C PHE A 9 49.91 13.93 -29.98
N ALA A 10 49.48 13.43 -31.16
CA ALA A 10 48.15 13.63 -31.69
C ALA A 10 47.09 12.65 -31.16
N CYS A 11 47.48 11.47 -30.59
CA CYS A 11 46.54 10.49 -30.05
C CYS A 11 46.14 10.68 -28.58
N ILE A 12 46.84 11.54 -27.82
CA ILE A 12 46.48 11.79 -26.40
C ILE A 12 45.55 12.97 -26.23
N ALA A 13 45.37 13.80 -27.27
CA ALA A 13 44.47 14.97 -27.22
C ALA A 13 42.99 14.66 -27.50
N LEU A 14 42.62 13.41 -27.83
CA LEU A 14 41.26 13.02 -28.21
C LEU A 14 40.47 12.28 -27.11
N LEU A 15 41.01 12.13 -25.90
CA LEU A 15 40.41 11.40 -24.77
C LEU A 15 40.06 12.23 -23.54
N VAL A 16 40.22 13.56 -23.62
CA VAL A 16 39.71 14.44 -22.54
C VAL A 16 38.70 15.40 -23.14
N GLN A 17 37.53 14.88 -23.47
CA GLN A 17 36.35 15.76 -23.55
C GLN A 17 35.90 16.03 -22.11
N PRO A 18 35.76 17.31 -21.69
CA PRO A 18 35.26 17.62 -20.39
C PRO A 18 33.77 17.17 -20.33
N ILE A 19 33.43 16.45 -19.28
CA ILE A 19 32.05 16.10 -18.92
C ILE A 19 31.32 17.40 -18.50
N THR A 20 31.11 18.33 -19.43
CA THR A 20 30.39 19.58 -19.19
C THR A 20 28.88 19.41 -19.38
N GLY A 21 28.42 18.36 -20.05
CA GLY A 21 27.00 18.10 -20.29
C GLY A 21 26.22 17.72 -19.03
N LEU A 22 26.79 16.90 -18.15
CA LEU A 22 26.11 16.45 -16.92
C LEU A 22 25.98 17.55 -15.85
N ALA A 23 26.95 18.48 -15.81
CA ALA A 23 26.89 19.61 -14.88
C ALA A 23 25.87 20.67 -15.34
N ASP A 24 25.71 20.84 -16.66
CA ASP A 24 24.78 21.80 -17.23
C ASP A 24 23.32 21.30 -17.16
N GLU A 25 23.10 20.00 -17.33
CA GLU A 25 21.78 19.37 -17.16
C GLU A 25 21.35 19.36 -15.69
N ALA A 26 22.25 19.11 -14.75
CA ALA A 26 22.00 19.22 -13.32
C ALA A 26 21.71 20.66 -12.89
N SER A 27 22.39 21.65 -13.51
CA SER A 27 22.14 23.08 -13.24
C SER A 27 20.83 23.58 -13.84
N LYS A 28 20.42 23.09 -15.02
CA LYS A 28 19.13 23.35 -15.63
C LYS A 28 18.00 22.77 -14.82
N ASN A 29 18.11 21.51 -14.43
CA ASN A 29 17.12 20.85 -13.56
C ASN A 29 16.99 21.55 -12.19
N ALA A 30 18.08 22.06 -11.62
CA ALA A 30 18.05 22.82 -10.38
C ALA A 30 17.40 24.22 -10.54
N ARG A 31 17.54 24.85 -11.71
CA ARG A 31 16.89 26.15 -12.02
C ARG A 31 15.41 25.96 -12.34
N GLU A 32 15.06 24.92 -13.09
CA GLU A 32 13.67 24.55 -13.39
C GLU A 32 12.92 24.16 -12.12
N PHE A 33 13.58 23.44 -11.21
CA PHE A 33 13.04 23.11 -9.88
C PHE A 33 12.85 24.35 -9.01
N GLY A 34 13.81 25.29 -9.01
CA GLY A 34 13.69 26.57 -8.28
C GLY A 34 12.58 27.47 -8.83
N SER A 35 12.49 27.59 -10.16
CA SER A 35 11.48 28.44 -10.80
C SER A 35 10.06 27.89 -10.68
N ALA A 36 9.86 26.58 -10.71
CA ALA A 36 8.56 25.97 -10.52
C ALA A 36 8.05 26.14 -9.08
N VAL A 37 8.94 26.06 -8.09
CA VAL A 37 8.59 26.28 -6.67
C VAL A 37 8.30 27.75 -6.37
N ASP A 38 8.96 28.69 -7.06
CA ASP A 38 8.75 30.13 -6.86
C ASP A 38 7.53 30.69 -7.64
N ALA A 39 7.17 30.07 -8.76
CA ALA A 39 5.98 30.49 -9.54
C ALA A 39 4.67 30.20 -8.77
N ASP A 40 4.61 29.12 -7.98
CA ASP A 40 3.46 28.81 -7.16
C ASP A 40 3.39 29.66 -5.86
N ALA A 41 4.47 30.35 -5.50
CA ALA A 41 4.52 31.17 -4.28
C ALA A 41 3.88 32.56 -4.41
N ASP A 42 3.80 33.14 -5.62
CA ASP A 42 3.20 34.45 -5.88
C ASP A 42 1.66 34.47 -5.77
N TRP A 43 1.04 33.29 -5.76
CA TRP A 43 -0.39 33.11 -5.55
C TRP A 43 -0.85 33.37 -4.09
N LEU A 44 0.05 33.23 -3.13
CA LEU A 44 -0.21 33.46 -1.70
C LEU A 44 -0.11 34.98 -1.38
N GLY A 45 -1.12 35.74 -1.76
CA GLY A 45 -1.24 37.18 -1.45
C GLY A 45 -1.04 37.50 0.03
N SER A 46 -0.17 38.42 0.25
CA SER A 46 0.06 39.31 1.43
C SER A 46 -0.61 38.92 2.76
N GLY A 47 0.16 38.42 3.71
CA GLY A 47 0.04 38.81 5.13
C GLY A 47 -0.66 37.89 6.11
N GLY A 48 -1.08 36.71 5.76
CA GLY A 48 -1.65 35.73 6.71
C GLY A 48 -0.66 34.61 7.06
N ASP A 49 -0.64 34.15 8.30
CA ASP A 49 0.09 32.93 8.69
C ASP A 49 -0.50 31.74 7.94
N PRO A 50 0.21 31.14 6.94
CA PRO A 50 -0.35 30.06 6.12
C PRO A 50 -0.78 28.84 6.93
N SER A 51 -0.21 28.64 8.13
CA SER A 51 -0.64 27.60 9.04
C SER A 51 -2.04 27.87 9.60
N LYS A 52 -2.38 29.13 9.85
CA LYS A 52 -3.70 29.52 10.32
C LYS A 52 -4.73 29.52 9.19
N MET A 53 -4.34 29.87 7.95
CA MET A 53 -5.23 29.77 6.78
C MET A 53 -5.49 28.31 6.41
N ALA A 54 -4.46 27.45 6.39
CA ALA A 54 -4.64 26.01 6.16
C ALA A 54 -5.56 25.35 7.21
N TYR A 55 -5.54 25.85 8.45
CA TYR A 55 -6.46 25.36 9.50
C TYR A 55 -7.83 26.03 9.51
N ALA A 56 -7.97 27.26 8.98
CA ALA A 56 -9.23 28.03 9.00
C ALA A 56 -10.14 27.69 7.80
N GLU A 57 -9.57 27.34 6.63
CA GLU A 57 -10.31 26.81 5.47
C GLU A 57 -10.62 25.30 5.58
N LEU A 58 -10.16 24.65 6.64
CA LEU A 58 -10.53 23.28 6.99
C LEU A 58 -12.00 23.24 7.39
N GLY A 59 -12.86 23.42 6.40
CA GLY A 59 -14.28 23.16 6.50
C GLY A 59 -14.51 21.79 7.15
N ARG A 60 -15.44 21.75 8.08
CA ARG A 60 -15.91 20.56 8.77
C ARG A 60 -15.95 19.35 7.82
N GLY A 61 -15.06 18.36 8.02
CA GLY A 61 -15.06 17.11 7.26
C GLY A 61 -13.75 16.72 6.56
N SER A 62 -12.65 17.47 6.67
CA SER A 62 -11.36 17.03 6.13
C SER A 62 -10.56 16.30 7.20
N ALA A 63 -10.15 15.05 6.92
CA ALA A 63 -9.30 14.28 7.81
C ALA A 63 -7.87 14.85 7.77
N VAL A 64 -7.23 14.98 8.95
CA VAL A 64 -5.81 15.34 9.06
C VAL A 64 -5.04 14.09 9.39
N ALA A 65 -4.13 13.67 8.53
CA ALA A 65 -3.28 12.52 8.71
C ALA A 65 -1.80 12.93 8.62
N ARG A 66 -0.90 12.14 9.25
CA ARG A 66 0.54 12.40 9.10
C ARG A 66 1.01 11.89 7.74
N LEU A 67 2.03 12.53 7.18
CA LEU A 67 2.59 12.12 5.90
C LEU A 67 2.94 10.63 5.85
N LYS A 68 3.53 10.07 6.91
CA LYS A 68 3.88 8.64 6.99
C LYS A 68 2.68 7.68 6.95
N ASP A 69 1.48 8.14 7.35
CA ASP A 69 0.28 7.31 7.41
C ASP A 69 -0.39 7.22 6.02
N ILE A 70 -0.20 8.25 5.17
CA ILE A 70 -0.83 8.37 3.85
C ILE A 70 0.11 8.13 2.69
N ALA A 71 1.43 8.10 2.94
CA ALA A 71 2.43 8.00 1.88
C ALA A 71 3.49 6.94 2.18
N THR A 72 4.16 6.48 1.14
CA THR A 72 5.32 5.60 1.18
C THR A 72 6.47 6.24 0.43
N ILE A 73 7.70 5.80 0.71
CA ILE A 73 8.89 6.31 0.05
C ILE A 73 9.30 5.30 -1.01
N GLN A 74 9.51 5.76 -2.23
CA GLN A 74 9.98 4.90 -3.30
C GLN A 74 11.35 4.30 -2.97
N GLY A 75 11.50 3.01 -3.23
CA GLY A 75 12.73 2.27 -2.88
C GLY A 75 12.77 1.73 -1.44
N VAL A 76 11.78 2.07 -0.60
CA VAL A 76 11.59 1.51 0.75
C VAL A 76 10.42 0.52 0.70
N ARG A 77 10.71 -0.71 0.32
CA ARG A 77 9.70 -1.79 0.19
C ARG A 77 10.24 -3.10 0.74
N GLU A 78 9.34 -3.94 1.17
CA GLU A 78 9.66 -5.33 1.46
C GLU A 78 10.03 -6.07 0.16
N ASN A 79 11.04 -6.94 0.24
CA ASN A 79 11.43 -7.80 -0.85
C ASN A 79 11.07 -9.24 -0.52
N GLN A 80 10.33 -9.87 -1.42
CA GLN A 80 9.95 -11.26 -1.27
C GLN A 80 11.11 -12.15 -1.72
N LEU A 81 11.47 -13.10 -0.86
CA LEU A 81 12.49 -14.10 -1.14
C LEU A 81 11.82 -15.47 -1.25
N VAL A 82 12.33 -16.29 -2.17
CA VAL A 82 11.87 -17.65 -2.38
C VAL A 82 13.07 -18.59 -2.45
N GLY A 83 12.91 -19.79 -1.92
CA GLY A 83 13.90 -20.85 -2.01
C GLY A 83 13.27 -22.23 -2.12
N TYR A 84 14.02 -23.16 -2.63
CA TYR A 84 13.66 -24.57 -2.63
C TYR A 84 14.55 -25.29 -1.63
N GLY A 85 13.95 -26.06 -0.71
CA GLY A 85 14.65 -26.73 0.37
C GLY A 85 14.14 -28.12 0.67
N LEU A 86 14.79 -28.75 1.64
CA LEU A 86 14.40 -30.04 2.19
C LEU A 86 14.13 -29.92 3.70
N VAL A 87 13.04 -30.53 4.13
CA VAL A 87 12.73 -30.76 5.55
C VAL A 87 13.05 -32.20 5.88
N ILE A 88 13.82 -32.40 6.95
CA ILE A 88 14.22 -33.73 7.44
C ILE A 88 13.68 -33.97 8.85
N GLY A 89 13.74 -35.22 9.30
CA GLY A 89 13.33 -35.59 10.66
C GLY A 89 11.83 -35.79 10.82
N LEU A 90 11.09 -35.96 9.72
CA LEU A 90 9.66 -36.25 9.73
C LEU A 90 9.42 -37.73 10.18
N ASN A 91 8.39 -37.94 10.97
CA ASN A 91 8.06 -39.29 11.48
C ASN A 91 7.11 -40.04 10.54
N GLY A 92 7.58 -40.42 9.35
CA GLY A 92 6.79 -41.17 8.37
C GLY A 92 5.75 -40.33 7.61
N THR A 93 5.71 -39.00 7.82
CA THR A 93 4.75 -38.06 7.21
C THR A 93 5.31 -37.29 6.02
N GLY A 94 6.56 -37.52 5.66
CA GLY A 94 7.23 -36.91 4.53
C GLY A 94 6.81 -37.46 3.18
N ASP A 95 7.48 -36.99 2.12
CA ASP A 95 7.20 -37.34 0.74
C ASP A 95 7.42 -38.81 0.45
N SER A 96 6.57 -39.38 -0.39
CA SER A 96 6.79 -40.67 -1.03
C SER A 96 7.75 -40.50 -2.20
N LEU A 97 8.97 -41.00 -2.07
CA LEU A 97 10.01 -40.86 -3.09
C LEU A 97 9.63 -41.45 -4.46
N ARG A 98 8.62 -42.34 -4.50
CA ARG A 98 8.08 -42.86 -5.78
C ARG A 98 7.23 -41.80 -6.52
N ASN A 99 6.49 -40.97 -5.78
CA ASN A 99 5.58 -39.99 -6.33
C ASN A 99 6.28 -38.63 -6.46
N SER A 100 7.39 -38.43 -5.74
CA SER A 100 8.13 -37.15 -5.71
C SER A 100 9.60 -37.36 -6.12
N PRO A 101 9.90 -37.59 -7.42
CA PRO A 101 11.27 -37.87 -7.88
C PRO A 101 12.22 -36.69 -7.67
N PHE A 102 11.70 -35.47 -7.63
CA PHE A 102 12.48 -34.28 -7.31
C PHE A 102 12.99 -34.26 -5.87
N THR A 103 12.24 -34.80 -4.90
CA THR A 103 12.65 -34.95 -3.50
C THR A 103 13.83 -35.91 -3.40
N GLU A 104 13.77 -37.05 -4.13
CA GLU A 104 14.86 -38.02 -4.17
C GLU A 104 16.14 -37.41 -4.79
N GLN A 105 15.99 -36.70 -5.91
CA GLN A 105 17.12 -36.05 -6.59
C GLN A 105 17.78 -35.00 -5.69
N SER A 106 17.00 -34.17 -5.02
CA SER A 106 17.52 -33.10 -4.14
C SER A 106 18.21 -33.68 -2.89
N MET A 107 17.64 -34.73 -2.31
CA MET A 107 18.28 -35.42 -1.19
C MET A 107 19.61 -36.05 -1.61
N ARG A 108 19.69 -36.65 -2.79
CA ARG A 108 20.94 -37.19 -3.34
C ARG A 108 21.96 -36.09 -3.55
N ALA A 109 21.59 -34.99 -4.22
CA ALA A 109 22.49 -33.87 -4.43
C ALA A 109 23.02 -33.29 -3.12
N MET A 110 22.18 -33.20 -2.09
CA MET A 110 22.58 -32.79 -0.75
C MET A 110 23.61 -33.75 -0.13
N LEU A 111 23.40 -35.07 -0.21
CA LEU A 111 24.31 -36.08 0.32
C LEU A 111 25.66 -36.08 -0.44
N GLU A 112 25.64 -35.92 -1.77
CA GLU A 112 26.82 -35.80 -2.61
C GLU A 112 27.64 -34.55 -2.23
N ASN A 113 26.99 -33.42 -1.99
CA ASN A 113 27.64 -32.20 -1.50
C ASN A 113 28.28 -32.35 -0.12
N LEU A 114 27.75 -33.28 0.72
CA LEU A 114 28.33 -33.66 2.02
C LEU A 114 29.41 -34.77 1.89
N GLY A 115 29.75 -35.19 0.67
CA GLY A 115 30.73 -36.23 0.42
C GLY A 115 30.21 -37.66 0.60
N ILE A 116 28.93 -37.86 0.72
CA ILE A 116 28.30 -39.19 0.90
C ILE A 116 27.75 -39.65 -0.45
N ASN A 117 28.28 -40.77 -0.96
CA ASN A 117 27.77 -41.41 -2.18
C ASN A 117 26.60 -42.33 -1.88
N ALA A 118 25.38 -41.93 -2.24
CA ALA A 118 24.15 -42.67 -2.02
C ALA A 118 23.75 -43.49 -3.27
N PRO A 119 23.68 -44.83 -3.24
CA PRO A 119 23.26 -45.67 -4.37
C PRO A 119 21.78 -45.44 -4.71
N ARG A 120 21.46 -45.55 -6.01
CA ARG A 120 20.11 -45.21 -6.57
C ARG A 120 18.90 -45.94 -6.00
N ASN A 121 19.07 -47.04 -5.26
CA ASN A 121 17.97 -47.89 -4.82
C ASN A 121 17.77 -48.01 -3.31
N SER A 122 18.42 -47.16 -2.50
CA SER A 122 18.50 -47.37 -1.04
C SER A 122 17.52 -46.55 -0.21
N THR A 123 16.76 -45.64 -0.77
CA THR A 123 15.99 -44.68 0.01
C THR A 123 14.48 -44.91 -0.08
N ARG A 124 13.95 -45.63 0.91
CA ARG A 124 12.49 -45.80 1.15
C ARG A 124 12.08 -45.07 2.44
N SER A 125 12.51 -43.85 2.63
CA SER A 125 12.20 -43.08 3.83
C SER A 125 11.12 -42.05 3.55
N LYS A 126 10.06 -42.03 4.35
CA LYS A 126 9.07 -40.93 4.41
C LYS A 126 9.45 -39.88 5.45
N ASN A 127 10.72 -39.74 5.77
CA ASN A 127 11.20 -38.83 6.81
C ASN A 127 11.71 -37.49 6.23
N THR A 128 11.55 -37.30 4.92
CA THR A 128 12.03 -36.09 4.22
C THR A 128 10.91 -35.56 3.32
N ALA A 129 10.80 -34.27 3.20
CA ALA A 129 9.88 -33.60 2.29
C ALA A 129 10.57 -32.48 1.53
N ALA A 130 10.25 -32.33 0.26
CA ALA A 130 10.63 -31.16 -0.51
C ALA A 130 9.67 -30.01 -0.21
N VAL A 131 10.24 -28.81 -0.04
CA VAL A 131 9.47 -27.64 0.40
C VAL A 131 9.84 -26.41 -0.41
N ILE A 132 8.84 -25.53 -0.58
CA ILE A 132 9.07 -24.14 -0.95
C ILE A 132 9.17 -23.33 0.34
N VAL A 133 10.17 -22.48 0.37
CA VAL A 133 10.51 -21.60 1.48
C VAL A 133 10.33 -20.16 1.03
N THR A 134 9.51 -19.41 1.73
CA THR A 134 9.28 -17.99 1.44
C THR A 134 9.59 -17.13 2.65
N ALA A 135 10.15 -15.95 2.40
CA ALA A 135 10.42 -14.96 3.44
C ALA A 135 10.19 -13.55 2.91
N ASN A 136 9.73 -12.66 3.78
CA ASN A 136 9.65 -11.23 3.49
C ASN A 136 10.84 -10.54 4.14
N MET A 137 11.73 -10.01 3.32
CA MET A 137 12.86 -9.23 3.77
C MET A 137 12.43 -7.78 3.96
N VAL A 138 12.49 -7.30 5.20
CA VAL A 138 12.15 -5.92 5.53
C VAL A 138 13.12 -4.93 4.88
N PRO A 139 12.69 -3.70 4.56
CA PRO A 139 13.57 -2.68 4.05
C PRO A 139 14.76 -2.45 4.99
N PHE A 140 15.93 -2.22 4.42
CA PHE A 140 17.18 -1.97 5.18
C PHE A 140 17.65 -3.12 6.10
N ALA A 141 17.17 -4.34 5.86
CA ALA A 141 17.73 -5.49 6.57
C ALA A 141 19.20 -5.66 6.20
N GLY A 142 20.07 -5.37 7.15
CA GLY A 142 21.52 -5.54 7.00
C GLY A 142 21.95 -7.00 7.10
N ALA A 143 23.15 -7.32 6.59
CA ALA A 143 23.77 -8.62 6.77
C ALA A 143 23.85 -8.98 8.27
N GLY A 144 23.49 -10.23 8.60
CA GLY A 144 23.39 -10.72 9.98
C GLY A 144 22.01 -10.53 10.64
N SER A 145 21.08 -9.80 10.03
CA SER A 145 19.70 -9.70 10.54
C SER A 145 18.95 -11.01 10.32
N ARG A 146 17.97 -11.28 11.20
CA ARG A 146 17.13 -12.48 11.13
C ARG A 146 15.73 -12.14 10.71
N ILE A 147 15.17 -12.96 9.82
CA ILE A 147 13.79 -12.82 9.32
C ILE A 147 13.03 -14.12 9.49
N ASP A 148 11.71 -14.00 9.58
CA ASP A 148 10.81 -15.14 9.68
C ASP A 148 10.65 -15.82 8.33
N VAL A 149 10.46 -17.13 8.38
CA VAL A 149 10.34 -17.96 7.19
C VAL A 149 9.05 -18.77 7.24
N THR A 150 8.37 -18.84 6.11
CA THR A 150 7.24 -19.73 5.89
C THR A 150 7.68 -20.86 4.97
N VAL A 151 7.32 -22.08 5.34
CA VAL A 151 7.71 -23.30 4.64
C VAL A 151 6.45 -24.08 4.28
N SER A 152 6.31 -24.47 3.02
CA SER A 152 5.16 -25.21 2.51
C SER A 152 5.63 -26.43 1.71
N SER A 153 4.97 -27.56 1.92
CA SER A 153 5.28 -28.80 1.19
C SER A 153 4.99 -28.65 -0.30
N LEU A 154 5.91 -29.14 -1.12
CA LEU A 154 5.77 -29.20 -2.59
C LEU A 154 5.32 -30.58 -3.05
N GLY A 155 5.64 -31.63 -2.27
CA GLY A 155 5.35 -33.02 -2.59
C GLY A 155 4.04 -33.54 -1.98
N ASP A 156 4.00 -34.83 -1.70
CA ASP A 156 2.87 -35.54 -1.12
C ASP A 156 3.00 -35.79 0.41
N ALA A 157 3.83 -34.97 1.08
CA ALA A 157 3.95 -35.01 2.53
C ALA A 157 2.62 -34.69 3.22
N THR A 158 2.21 -35.49 4.16
CA THR A 158 0.96 -35.37 4.92
C THR A 158 1.08 -34.43 6.11
N SER A 159 2.28 -34.27 6.67
CA SER A 159 2.59 -33.30 7.74
C SER A 159 4.07 -32.96 7.78
N LEU A 160 4.38 -31.71 8.09
CA LEU A 160 5.73 -31.22 8.32
C LEU A 160 6.07 -31.07 9.82
N GLN A 161 5.19 -31.56 10.70
CA GLN A 161 5.34 -31.45 12.14
C GLN A 161 6.60 -32.16 12.64
N GLY A 162 7.37 -31.48 13.48
CA GLY A 162 8.62 -32.01 14.05
C GLY A 162 9.81 -32.01 13.09
N GLY A 163 9.60 -31.57 11.86
CA GLY A 163 10.65 -31.47 10.86
C GLY A 163 11.60 -30.29 11.09
N THR A 164 12.81 -30.45 10.57
CA THR A 164 13.83 -29.41 10.54
C THR A 164 14.17 -29.06 9.10
N LEU A 165 14.10 -27.78 8.76
CA LEU A 165 14.53 -27.25 7.46
C LEU A 165 16.07 -27.29 7.39
N VAL A 166 16.58 -27.92 6.35
CA VAL A 166 18.02 -27.91 6.03
C VAL A 166 18.38 -26.57 5.42
N MET A 167 19.65 -26.20 5.54
CA MET A 167 20.19 -24.97 4.98
C MET A 167 19.72 -24.74 3.54
N THR A 168 18.93 -23.71 3.34
CA THR A 168 18.22 -23.38 2.09
C THR A 168 18.53 -21.96 1.69
N PRO A 169 19.14 -21.71 0.52
CA PRO A 169 19.33 -20.37 0.00
C PRO A 169 17.99 -19.76 -0.44
N LEU A 170 17.77 -18.52 -0.06
CA LEU A 170 16.61 -17.72 -0.46
C LEU A 170 17.04 -16.66 -1.48
N GLN A 171 16.37 -16.67 -2.64
CA GLN A 171 16.68 -15.83 -3.78
C GLN A 171 15.61 -14.74 -3.95
N GLY A 172 16.06 -13.58 -4.43
CA GLY A 172 15.18 -12.51 -4.87
C GLY A 172 14.67 -12.71 -6.31
N ALA A 173 13.93 -11.74 -6.82
CA ALA A 173 13.43 -11.75 -8.20
C ALA A 173 14.54 -11.66 -9.27
N ASP A 174 15.75 -11.26 -8.88
CA ASP A 174 16.96 -11.19 -9.69
C ASP A 174 17.78 -12.50 -9.70
N ASN A 175 17.29 -13.55 -9.04
CA ASN A 175 17.93 -14.84 -8.83
C ASN A 175 19.22 -14.78 -7.98
N GLU A 176 19.48 -13.66 -7.30
CA GLU A 176 20.60 -13.56 -6.36
C GLU A 176 20.17 -14.04 -4.97
N VAL A 177 21.10 -14.68 -4.25
CA VAL A 177 20.87 -15.15 -2.88
C VAL A 177 21.07 -14.01 -1.90
N TYR A 178 20.02 -13.70 -1.13
CA TYR A 178 20.00 -12.65 -0.12
C TYR A 178 19.99 -13.16 1.31
N ALA A 179 19.42 -14.33 1.54
CA ALA A 179 19.34 -14.93 2.87
C ALA A 179 19.49 -16.44 2.81
N VAL A 180 19.80 -17.04 3.96
CA VAL A 180 19.88 -18.49 4.12
C VAL A 180 18.97 -18.91 5.26
N ALA A 181 18.03 -19.82 4.95
CA ALA A 181 17.04 -20.32 5.90
C ALA A 181 17.44 -21.67 6.47
N GLN A 182 17.26 -21.85 7.79
CA GLN A 182 17.47 -23.13 8.49
C GLN A 182 16.74 -23.11 9.84
N GLY A 183 16.25 -24.25 10.29
CA GLY A 183 15.74 -24.35 11.66
C GLY A 183 14.56 -25.30 11.82
N ASN A 184 14.12 -25.44 13.06
CA ASN A 184 12.99 -26.29 13.42
C ASN A 184 11.67 -25.60 13.08
N MET A 185 10.73 -26.37 12.53
CA MET A 185 9.45 -25.86 12.08
C MET A 185 8.42 -25.87 13.19
N ILE A 186 7.61 -24.80 13.22
CA ILE A 186 6.38 -24.73 14.00
C ILE A 186 5.20 -24.88 13.02
N VAL A 187 4.41 -25.93 13.18
CA VAL A 187 3.25 -26.26 12.34
C VAL A 187 1.98 -26.06 13.15
N SER A 188 0.99 -25.36 12.58
CA SER A 188 -0.26 -25.01 13.27
C SER A 188 -1.37 -26.06 13.16
N GLY A 189 -1.11 -27.19 12.51
CA GLY A 189 -2.07 -28.27 12.32
C GLY A 189 -1.51 -29.63 12.73
N PHE A 190 -2.40 -30.60 12.92
CA PHE A 190 -2.01 -31.99 13.03
C PHE A 190 -2.82 -32.84 12.06
N SER A 191 -2.21 -33.93 11.60
CA SER A 191 -2.86 -34.98 10.83
C SER A 191 -2.64 -36.29 11.58
N ALA A 192 -3.72 -36.98 11.89
CA ALA A 192 -3.68 -38.33 12.44
C ALA A 192 -4.43 -39.28 11.50
N GLU A 193 -3.72 -40.27 10.96
CA GLU A 193 -4.22 -41.20 9.99
C GLU A 193 -4.28 -42.60 10.65
N GLY A 194 -5.49 -43.16 10.73
CA GLY A 194 -5.73 -44.53 11.22
C GLY A 194 -6.26 -45.40 10.07
N GLN A 195 -6.29 -46.72 10.27
CA GLN A 195 -6.75 -47.69 9.25
C GLN A 195 -8.19 -47.47 8.77
N ALA A 196 -9.05 -46.84 9.58
CA ALA A 196 -10.49 -46.66 9.30
C ALA A 196 -10.95 -45.18 9.29
N ALA A 197 -10.12 -44.25 9.75
CA ALA A 197 -10.47 -42.80 9.80
C ALA A 197 -9.22 -41.94 9.76
N SER A 198 -9.31 -40.79 9.11
CA SER A 198 -8.30 -39.76 9.20
C SER A 198 -8.91 -38.47 9.79
N VAL A 199 -8.18 -37.81 10.66
CA VAL A 199 -8.55 -36.49 11.23
C VAL A 199 -7.46 -35.50 10.90
N VAL A 200 -7.83 -34.42 10.21
CA VAL A 200 -6.94 -33.31 9.89
C VAL A 200 -7.52 -32.05 10.52
N GLN A 201 -6.72 -31.36 11.31
CA GLN A 201 -7.09 -30.07 11.89
C GLN A 201 -6.02 -29.04 11.53
N GLY A 202 -6.43 -27.90 10.97
CA GLY A 202 -5.52 -26.88 10.49
C GLY A 202 -4.81 -27.26 9.18
N VAL A 203 -3.62 -26.69 8.94
CA VAL A 203 -2.80 -26.97 7.74
C VAL A 203 -1.48 -27.60 8.16
N PRO A 204 -1.39 -28.94 8.24
CA PRO A 204 -0.19 -29.63 8.70
C PRO A 204 0.96 -29.61 7.68
N THR A 205 0.69 -29.26 6.42
CA THR A 205 1.66 -29.20 5.31
C THR A 205 2.35 -27.84 5.15
N SER A 206 2.02 -26.87 6.01
CA SER A 206 2.67 -25.57 6.07
C SER A 206 3.09 -25.25 7.50
N GLY A 207 4.26 -24.61 7.65
CA GLY A 207 4.80 -24.21 8.94
C GLY A 207 5.60 -22.92 8.86
N ARG A 208 5.95 -22.40 10.03
CA ARG A 208 6.76 -21.18 10.18
C ARG A 208 8.00 -21.49 11.00
N ILE A 209 9.09 -20.82 10.66
CA ILE A 209 10.33 -20.83 11.44
C ILE A 209 10.60 -19.39 11.88
N PRO A 210 10.28 -19.01 13.12
CA PRO A 210 10.58 -17.68 13.63
C PRO A 210 12.09 -17.42 13.61
N ASN A 211 12.51 -16.27 13.08
CA ASN A 211 13.92 -15.91 12.90
C ASN A 211 14.72 -17.00 12.15
N GLY A 212 14.08 -17.72 11.25
CA GLY A 212 14.62 -18.91 10.59
C GLY A 212 15.58 -18.62 9.45
N ALA A 213 15.62 -17.40 8.92
CA ALA A 213 16.61 -17.04 7.91
C ALA A 213 17.53 -15.95 8.39
N LEU A 214 18.81 -16.10 8.04
CA LEU A 214 19.87 -15.11 8.23
C LEU A 214 20.08 -14.36 6.92
N VAL A 215 20.03 -13.05 6.95
CA VAL A 215 20.34 -12.20 5.81
C VAL A 215 21.85 -12.17 5.62
N GLU A 216 22.32 -12.58 4.44
CA GLU A 216 23.74 -12.61 4.08
C GLU A 216 24.15 -11.38 3.25
N ARG A 217 23.20 -10.83 2.48
CA ARG A 217 23.45 -9.70 1.60
C ARG A 217 22.31 -8.69 1.69
N GLU A 218 22.66 -7.42 1.74
CA GLU A 218 21.70 -6.31 1.66
C GLU A 218 21.17 -6.17 0.24
N VAL A 219 19.87 -5.85 0.10
CA VAL A 219 19.33 -5.48 -1.21
C VAL A 219 19.88 -4.12 -1.60
N PRO A 220 20.53 -3.99 -2.77
CA PRO A 220 21.05 -2.72 -3.23
C PRO A 220 19.91 -1.73 -3.48
N GLY A 221 19.73 -0.77 -2.57
CA GLY A 221 18.74 0.30 -2.66
C GLY A 221 19.35 1.60 -3.21
N SER A 222 18.55 2.38 -3.91
CA SER A 222 18.90 3.76 -4.31
C SER A 222 18.68 4.76 -3.16
N PHE A 223 18.11 4.32 -2.05
CA PHE A 223 17.79 5.19 -0.92
C PHE A 223 19.02 5.93 -0.42
N GLY A 224 18.98 7.25 -0.49
CA GLY A 224 20.03 8.13 0.02
C GLY A 224 21.24 8.33 -0.89
N LYS A 225 21.38 7.59 -2.01
CA LYS A 225 22.43 7.85 -3.01
C LYS A 225 22.11 9.10 -3.80
N ASP A 226 20.84 9.30 -4.14
CA ASP A 226 20.37 10.45 -4.91
C ASP A 226 19.97 11.61 -3.99
N ALA A 227 20.14 12.82 -4.47
CA ALA A 227 19.65 14.03 -3.80
C ALA A 227 18.13 14.14 -3.92
N GLU A 228 17.55 13.44 -4.87
CA GLU A 228 16.10 13.38 -5.14
C GLU A 228 15.49 12.15 -4.47
N MET A 229 14.36 12.36 -3.81
CA MET A 229 13.57 11.33 -3.15
C MET A 229 12.14 11.44 -3.67
N ILE A 230 11.49 10.29 -3.82
CA ILE A 230 10.12 10.22 -4.32
C ILE A 230 9.24 9.69 -3.19
N VAL A 231 8.21 10.45 -2.88
CA VAL A 231 7.14 10.07 -1.95
C VAL A 231 5.90 9.72 -2.76
N GLU A 232 5.33 8.57 -2.53
CA GLU A 232 4.14 8.08 -3.22
C GLU A 232 2.97 8.02 -2.25
N LEU A 233 1.85 8.69 -2.60
CA LEU A 233 0.61 8.57 -1.86
C LEU A 233 0.05 7.15 -2.00
N ARG A 234 -0.51 6.61 -0.93
CA ARG A 234 -1.19 5.30 -0.94
C ARG A 234 -2.47 5.37 -1.76
N ASP A 235 -3.25 6.44 -1.53
CA ASP A 235 -4.47 6.73 -2.28
C ASP A 235 -4.19 7.90 -3.22
N PRO A 236 -4.17 7.68 -4.56
CA PRO A 236 -3.86 8.73 -5.52
C PRO A 236 -4.94 9.81 -5.56
N ASP A 237 -4.58 11.05 -5.22
CA ASP A 237 -5.44 12.22 -5.31
C ASP A 237 -4.62 13.49 -5.58
N PHE A 238 -5.02 14.28 -6.59
CA PHE A 238 -4.32 15.49 -6.99
C PHE A 238 -4.35 16.56 -5.90
N THR A 239 -5.48 16.75 -5.24
CA THR A 239 -5.65 17.75 -4.18
C THR A 239 -4.76 17.43 -2.98
N THR A 240 -4.76 16.18 -2.54
CA THR A 240 -3.91 15.70 -1.45
C THR A 240 -2.43 15.78 -1.82
N ALA A 241 -2.04 15.45 -3.07
CA ALA A 241 -0.66 15.55 -3.53
C ALA A 241 -0.13 16.98 -3.49
N VAL A 242 -0.92 17.94 -3.98
CA VAL A 242 -0.57 19.37 -3.97
C VAL A 242 -0.49 19.88 -2.54
N ARG A 243 -1.50 19.62 -1.70
CA ARG A 243 -1.50 20.03 -0.29
C ARG A 243 -0.31 19.45 0.49
N ALA A 244 0.07 18.20 0.21
CA ALA A 244 1.24 17.58 0.80
C ALA A 244 2.53 18.26 0.37
N ALA A 245 2.69 18.56 -0.93
CA ALA A 245 3.85 19.27 -1.45
C ALA A 245 3.96 20.68 -0.85
N ASP A 246 2.84 21.40 -0.73
CA ASP A 246 2.80 22.73 -0.13
C ASP A 246 3.16 22.73 1.35
N THR A 247 2.61 21.77 2.11
CA THR A 247 2.93 21.61 3.54
C THR A 247 4.41 21.30 3.74
N ILE A 248 4.99 20.40 2.92
CA ILE A 248 6.42 20.10 2.92
C ILE A 248 7.23 21.37 2.58
N ASN A 249 6.81 22.15 1.59
CA ASN A 249 7.50 23.38 1.19
C ASN A 249 7.45 24.45 2.27
N ILE A 250 6.32 24.63 2.95
CA ILE A 250 6.19 25.57 4.08
C ILE A 250 7.16 25.19 5.19
N PHE A 251 7.21 23.92 5.55
CA PHE A 251 8.17 23.41 6.54
C PHE A 251 9.62 23.62 6.08
N ALA A 252 9.95 23.24 4.84
CA ALA A 252 11.29 23.32 4.29
C ALA A 252 11.79 24.76 4.14
N LYS A 253 10.93 25.71 3.74
CA LYS A 253 11.26 27.14 3.69
C LYS A 253 11.63 27.67 5.07
N ARG A 254 10.89 27.29 6.12
CA ARG A 254 11.19 27.69 7.51
C ARG A 254 12.49 27.03 8.02
N ARG A 255 12.74 25.79 7.68
CA ARG A 255 13.85 24.99 8.23
C ARG A 255 15.15 25.10 7.43
N TYR A 256 15.05 25.15 6.10
CA TYR A 256 16.16 25.10 5.16
C TYR A 256 16.27 26.31 4.24
N GLY A 257 15.37 27.28 4.34
CA GLY A 257 15.37 28.50 3.56
C GLY A 257 14.90 28.37 2.10
N ARG A 258 14.43 27.18 1.67
CA ARG A 258 13.96 26.94 0.30
C ARG A 258 12.86 25.89 0.26
N GLY A 259 12.03 25.93 -0.80
CA GLY A 259 11.12 24.84 -1.13
C GLY A 259 11.89 23.62 -1.65
N VAL A 260 11.36 22.43 -1.41
CA VAL A 260 12.02 21.14 -1.72
C VAL A 260 11.10 20.13 -2.36
N ALA A 261 9.78 20.37 -2.42
CA ALA A 261 8.77 19.40 -2.87
C ALA A 261 7.98 19.92 -4.07
N ILE A 262 7.71 19.05 -5.03
CA ILE A 262 6.84 19.31 -6.19
C ILE A 262 5.94 18.07 -6.38
N ALA A 263 4.62 18.30 -6.45
CA ALA A 263 3.67 17.28 -6.87
C ALA A 263 3.81 17.06 -8.38
N ARG A 264 4.17 15.84 -8.79
CA ARG A 264 4.34 15.48 -10.19
C ARG A 264 3.03 14.99 -10.82
N ASP A 265 2.30 14.18 -10.06
CA ASP A 265 1.02 13.60 -10.44
C ASP A 265 0.17 13.33 -9.18
N ALA A 266 -1.00 12.69 -9.34
CA ALA A 266 -1.91 12.39 -8.24
C ALA A 266 -1.31 11.48 -7.15
N LYS A 267 -0.24 10.77 -7.46
CA LYS A 267 0.38 9.79 -6.56
C LYS A 267 1.77 10.21 -6.13
N THR A 268 2.53 10.88 -7.00
CA THR A 268 3.98 11.05 -6.89
C THR A 268 4.36 12.48 -6.49
N ILE A 269 5.08 12.62 -5.40
CA ILE A 269 5.66 13.88 -4.94
C ILE A 269 7.18 13.73 -4.97
N ARG A 270 7.86 14.58 -5.76
CA ARG A 270 9.32 14.65 -5.82
C ARG A 270 9.83 15.58 -4.74
N ILE A 271 10.82 15.12 -3.98
CA ILE A 271 11.42 15.90 -2.89
C ILE A 271 12.92 15.97 -3.10
N GLN A 272 13.47 17.18 -3.10
CA GLN A 272 14.91 17.40 -3.20
C GLN A 272 15.54 17.59 -1.83
N ARG A 273 16.36 16.61 -1.42
CA ARG A 273 17.04 16.65 -0.13
C ARG A 273 18.08 17.78 -0.07
N PRO A 274 18.11 18.59 1.01
CA PRO A 274 19.18 19.56 1.24
C PRO A 274 20.55 18.87 1.40
N LYS A 275 21.61 19.45 0.81
CA LYS A 275 22.95 18.84 0.76
C LYS A 275 23.56 18.54 2.14
N ASN A 276 23.18 19.28 3.18
CA ASN A 276 23.78 19.18 4.51
C ASN A 276 22.97 18.30 5.49
N VAL A 277 21.97 17.56 5.01
CA VAL A 277 21.10 16.74 5.85
C VAL A 277 21.13 15.30 5.38
N THR A 278 21.28 14.36 6.32
CA THR A 278 21.22 12.93 6.00
C THR A 278 19.81 12.53 5.57
N PRO A 279 19.66 11.55 4.65
CA PRO A 279 18.34 11.11 4.17
C PRO A 279 17.38 10.72 5.28
N ALA A 280 17.87 9.93 6.25
CA ALA A 280 17.05 9.47 7.38
C ALA A 280 16.55 10.63 8.25
N ARG A 281 17.41 11.62 8.56
CA ARG A 281 17.02 12.78 9.34
C ARG A 281 16.00 13.65 8.59
N PHE A 282 16.23 13.85 7.30
CA PHE A 282 15.32 14.63 6.47
C PHE A 282 13.92 14.01 6.42
N LEU A 283 13.83 12.69 6.21
CA LEU A 283 12.55 11.99 6.21
C LEU A 283 11.89 12.00 7.58
N ALA A 284 12.64 11.75 8.65
CA ALA A 284 12.09 11.78 10.00
C ALA A 284 11.46 13.15 10.37
N GLU A 285 11.99 14.24 9.83
CA GLU A 285 11.43 15.58 10.00
C GLU A 285 10.16 15.79 9.14
N LEU A 286 10.04 15.12 7.99
CA LEU A 286 8.88 15.20 7.09
C LEU A 286 7.73 14.26 7.48
N GLU A 287 8.03 13.05 7.95
CA GLU A 287 7.05 12.02 8.28
C GLU A 287 5.96 12.45 9.25
N GLY A 288 6.32 13.35 10.16
CA GLY A 288 5.41 13.87 11.19
C GLY A 288 4.51 15.01 10.74
N LEU A 289 4.67 15.53 9.52
CA LEU A 289 3.89 16.66 9.03
C LEU A 289 2.41 16.32 8.89
N PRO A 290 1.50 17.15 9.44
CA PRO A 290 0.06 16.96 9.29
C PRO A 290 -0.37 17.41 7.89
N ILE A 291 -0.99 16.51 7.15
CA ILE A 291 -1.53 16.74 5.81
C ILE A 291 -3.04 16.64 5.87
N VAL A 292 -3.71 17.57 5.21
CA VAL A 292 -5.16 17.55 5.02
C VAL A 292 -5.46 16.69 3.81
N THR A 293 -6.03 15.50 4.06
CA THR A 293 -6.40 14.57 3.00
C THR A 293 -7.76 14.92 2.42
N ASP A 294 -7.91 14.71 1.12
CA ASP A 294 -9.21 14.69 0.47
C ASP A 294 -9.67 13.24 0.32
N GLU A 295 -10.81 12.96 0.92
CA GLU A 295 -11.38 11.61 0.86
C GLU A 295 -12.41 11.54 -0.25
N VAL A 296 -12.30 10.53 -1.09
CA VAL A 296 -13.31 10.23 -2.13
C VAL A 296 -14.61 9.82 -1.44
N ALA A 297 -15.71 10.45 -1.84
CA ALA A 297 -17.04 10.05 -1.37
C ALA A 297 -17.28 8.58 -1.75
N ARG A 298 -17.39 7.70 -0.75
CA ARG A 298 -17.53 6.26 -0.96
C ARG A 298 -18.63 5.67 -0.08
N VAL A 299 -19.35 4.72 -0.64
CA VAL A 299 -20.30 3.86 0.07
C VAL A 299 -19.86 2.43 -0.09
N VAL A 300 -19.61 1.74 1.02
CA VAL A 300 -19.27 0.33 1.03
C VAL A 300 -20.45 -0.47 1.56
N VAL A 301 -20.80 -1.51 0.84
CA VAL A 301 -21.94 -2.36 1.14
C VAL A 301 -21.48 -3.81 1.16
N ASP A 302 -21.66 -4.49 2.29
CA ASP A 302 -21.44 -5.92 2.44
C ASP A 302 -22.81 -6.63 2.32
N GLU A 303 -23.03 -7.34 1.22
CA GLU A 303 -24.28 -8.05 0.96
C GLU A 303 -24.48 -9.23 1.92
N ARG A 304 -23.43 -9.84 2.38
CA ARG A 304 -23.50 -11.02 3.25
C ARG A 304 -23.92 -10.67 4.67
N THR A 305 -23.42 -9.56 5.20
CA THR A 305 -23.73 -9.10 6.56
C THR A 305 -24.83 -8.04 6.58
N GLY A 306 -25.15 -7.45 5.43
CA GLY A 306 -26.09 -6.33 5.32
C GLY A 306 -25.55 -5.02 5.90
N THR A 307 -24.23 -4.90 6.05
CA THR A 307 -23.59 -3.70 6.60
C THR A 307 -23.41 -2.65 5.51
N VAL A 308 -23.82 -1.41 5.79
CA VAL A 308 -23.62 -0.25 4.90
C VAL A 308 -22.75 0.79 5.62
N VAL A 309 -21.61 1.11 5.04
CA VAL A 309 -20.71 2.15 5.52
C VAL A 309 -20.76 3.33 4.56
N ILE A 310 -21.02 4.52 5.08
CA ILE A 310 -21.25 5.73 4.29
C ILE A 310 -20.22 6.78 4.71
N GLY A 311 -19.47 7.32 3.73
CA GLY A 311 -18.58 8.47 3.95
C GLY A 311 -19.39 9.77 4.14
N ASP A 312 -18.87 10.71 4.91
CA ASP A 312 -19.53 11.99 5.24
C ASP A 312 -19.71 12.91 4.03
N LYS A 313 -18.86 12.77 3.00
CA LYS A 313 -18.90 13.56 1.76
C LYS A 313 -19.88 13.03 0.71
N VAL A 314 -20.59 11.95 1.00
CA VAL A 314 -21.57 11.36 0.07
C VAL A 314 -22.79 12.27 -0.05
N ARG A 315 -23.12 12.66 -1.29
CA ARG A 315 -24.29 13.49 -1.62
C ARG A 315 -25.20 12.77 -2.62
N ILE A 316 -26.48 13.06 -2.54
CA ILE A 316 -27.50 12.55 -3.46
C ILE A 316 -28.21 13.72 -4.12
N SER A 317 -28.30 13.71 -5.47
CA SER A 317 -29.12 14.63 -6.22
C SER A 317 -30.61 14.25 -6.15
N LYS A 318 -31.46 15.17 -6.63
CA LYS A 318 -32.91 14.93 -6.73
C LYS A 318 -33.21 13.66 -7.52
N VAL A 319 -33.86 12.70 -6.90
CA VAL A 319 -34.23 11.44 -7.52
C VAL A 319 -35.53 10.89 -6.92
N ALA A 320 -36.28 10.21 -7.74
CA ALA A 320 -37.45 9.43 -7.30
C ALA A 320 -37.24 7.97 -7.72
N ILE A 321 -37.33 7.04 -6.79
CA ILE A 321 -37.08 5.61 -7.03
C ILE A 321 -38.28 4.84 -6.45
N SER A 322 -38.71 3.85 -7.20
CA SER A 322 -39.70 2.88 -6.75
C SER A 322 -39.08 1.49 -6.73
N HIS A 323 -39.13 0.83 -5.58
CA HIS A 323 -38.63 -0.55 -5.41
C HIS A 323 -39.71 -1.38 -4.70
N GLY A 324 -40.42 -2.28 -5.42
CA GLY A 324 -41.54 -3.01 -4.93
C GLY A 324 -42.72 -2.07 -4.58
N SER A 325 -43.21 -2.12 -3.35
CA SER A 325 -44.24 -1.23 -2.82
C SER A 325 -43.72 0.09 -2.26
N LEU A 326 -42.40 0.31 -2.28
CA LEU A 326 -41.74 1.46 -1.68
C LEU A 326 -41.42 2.50 -2.74
N THR A 327 -41.83 3.75 -2.55
CA THR A 327 -41.44 4.89 -3.39
C THR A 327 -40.64 5.90 -2.56
N VAL A 328 -39.44 6.21 -2.98
CA VAL A 328 -38.54 7.17 -2.35
C VAL A 328 -38.39 8.40 -3.25
N ARG A 329 -38.63 9.59 -2.72
CA ARG A 329 -38.44 10.87 -3.42
C ARG A 329 -37.50 11.76 -2.59
N VAL A 330 -36.43 12.22 -3.19
CA VAL A 330 -35.50 13.21 -2.63
C VAL A 330 -35.75 14.55 -3.34
N THR A 331 -36.07 15.60 -2.59
CA THR A 331 -36.31 16.95 -3.13
C THR A 331 -35.48 17.96 -2.37
N GLU A 332 -34.75 18.81 -3.07
CA GLU A 332 -34.02 19.93 -2.46
C GLU A 332 -34.85 21.20 -2.54
N THR A 333 -35.07 21.83 -1.41
CA THR A 333 -35.70 23.15 -1.28
C THR A 333 -34.74 24.07 -0.53
N PRO A 334 -33.89 24.86 -1.23
CA PRO A 334 -33.00 25.79 -0.56
C PRO A 334 -33.77 26.80 0.27
N MET A 335 -33.41 26.96 1.53
CA MET A 335 -34.00 27.91 2.44
C MET A 335 -33.08 29.11 2.56
N VAL A 336 -33.56 30.29 2.25
CA VAL A 336 -32.82 31.54 2.37
C VAL A 336 -32.99 32.08 3.78
N VAL A 337 -31.96 32.05 4.59
CA VAL A 337 -31.99 32.67 5.92
C VAL A 337 -31.48 34.11 5.76
N GLN A 338 -32.40 35.06 5.92
CA GLN A 338 -32.07 36.48 5.94
C GLN A 338 -31.85 36.95 7.38
N PRO A 339 -30.78 37.73 7.62
CA PRO A 339 -30.62 38.38 8.90
C PRO A 339 -31.76 39.38 9.19
N ASP A 340 -32.07 39.59 10.45
CA ASP A 340 -33.02 40.59 10.86
C ASP A 340 -32.63 41.99 10.39
N SER A 341 -33.66 42.83 10.07
CA SER A 341 -33.46 44.18 9.61
C SER A 341 -32.62 44.97 10.62
N PHE A 342 -31.49 45.54 10.16
CA PHE A 342 -30.46 46.24 10.95
C PHE A 342 -29.38 45.38 11.65
N SER A 343 -29.28 44.07 11.35
CA SER A 343 -28.12 43.25 11.79
C SER A 343 -27.01 43.24 10.72
N TYR A 344 -25.74 43.10 11.15
CA TYR A 344 -24.56 43.01 10.30
C TYR A 344 -24.32 41.58 9.75
N GLY A 345 -25.35 40.78 9.55
CA GLY A 345 -25.25 39.43 9.00
C GLY A 345 -25.33 39.41 7.47
N GLU A 346 -24.66 38.46 6.83
CA GLU A 346 -24.81 38.17 5.39
C GLU A 346 -25.94 37.15 5.17
N THR A 347 -26.62 37.26 4.03
CA THR A 347 -27.66 36.30 3.63
C THR A 347 -26.99 34.98 3.25
N GLU A 348 -27.30 33.92 3.96
CA GLU A 348 -26.78 32.59 3.68
C GLU A 348 -27.89 31.67 3.16
N ILE A 349 -27.56 30.86 2.14
CA ILE A 349 -28.48 29.88 1.57
C ILE A 349 -28.17 28.55 2.21
N GLU A 350 -29.01 28.11 3.16
CA GLU A 350 -28.89 26.77 3.71
C GLU A 350 -29.56 25.75 2.77
N PRO A 351 -28.84 24.72 2.30
CA PRO A 351 -29.43 23.65 1.52
C PRO A 351 -30.35 22.80 2.44
N ASN A 352 -31.63 22.87 2.23
CA ASN A 352 -32.59 22.03 2.92
C ASN A 352 -33.14 20.99 1.94
N THR A 353 -33.01 19.70 2.29
CA THR A 353 -33.46 18.59 1.45
C THR A 353 -34.52 17.78 2.16
N ASP A 354 -35.70 17.67 1.53
CA ASP A 354 -36.78 16.84 2.00
C ASP A 354 -36.74 15.47 1.31
N ILE A 355 -36.78 14.41 2.11
CA ILE A 355 -36.88 13.03 1.63
C ILE A 355 -38.27 12.49 2.02
N ALA A 356 -39.10 12.25 1.04
CA ALA A 356 -40.41 11.61 1.24
C ALA A 356 -40.33 10.13 0.83
N VAL A 357 -40.75 9.24 1.73
CA VAL A 357 -40.83 7.81 1.48
C VAL A 357 -42.23 7.33 1.70
N ASN A 358 -42.85 6.77 0.66
CA ASN A 358 -44.22 6.22 0.69
C ASN A 358 -44.17 4.69 0.56
N GLN A 359 -44.85 4.01 1.47
CA GLN A 359 -45.15 2.58 1.39
C GLN A 359 -46.66 2.39 1.43
N ALA A 360 -47.19 1.45 0.66
CA ALA A 360 -48.66 1.30 0.45
C ALA A 360 -49.51 1.09 1.72
N ASP A 361 -48.90 0.77 2.89
CA ASP A 361 -49.56 0.57 4.18
C ASP A 361 -48.80 1.17 5.38
N ALA A 362 -47.85 2.08 5.21
CA ALA A 362 -47.01 2.62 6.29
C ALA A 362 -46.89 4.16 6.27
N LYS A 363 -46.67 4.73 7.45
CA LYS A 363 -46.57 6.17 7.72
C LYS A 363 -45.57 6.86 6.81
N ILE A 364 -45.93 8.00 6.22
CA ILE A 364 -45.10 8.90 5.48
C ILE A 364 -44.00 9.44 6.44
N GLY A 365 -42.79 9.07 6.24
CA GLY A 365 -41.63 9.65 6.96
C GLY A 365 -41.04 10.79 6.12
N ILE A 366 -41.09 12.03 6.61
CA ILE A 366 -40.32 13.15 6.04
C ILE A 366 -38.97 13.20 6.74
N LEU A 367 -37.92 13.06 5.97
CA LEU A 367 -36.53 13.09 6.48
C LEU A 367 -35.84 14.34 5.89
N THR A 368 -35.37 15.19 6.77
CA THR A 368 -34.68 16.45 6.40
C THR A 368 -33.20 16.22 6.23
N GLY A 369 -32.61 16.57 5.05
CA GLY A 369 -31.16 16.56 4.78
C GLY A 369 -30.78 15.76 3.54
N ALA A 370 -29.93 16.35 2.69
CA ALA A 370 -29.37 15.72 1.46
C ALA A 370 -28.35 14.58 1.72
N ASN A 371 -28.30 14.07 2.93
CA ASN A 371 -27.32 13.10 3.35
C ASN A 371 -27.83 11.67 3.16
N LEU A 372 -27.06 10.83 2.47
CA LEU A 372 -27.35 9.41 2.30
C LEU A 372 -27.59 8.69 3.63
N GLU A 373 -26.90 9.12 4.69
CA GLU A 373 -27.05 8.57 6.03
C GLU A 373 -28.49 8.68 6.54
N ASN A 374 -29.14 9.83 6.33
CA ASN A 374 -30.51 10.06 6.73
C ASN A 374 -31.47 9.18 5.92
N LEU A 375 -31.23 9.00 4.62
CA LEU A 375 -32.00 8.08 3.79
C LEU A 375 -31.89 6.63 4.30
N VAL A 376 -30.69 6.14 4.56
CA VAL A 376 -30.48 4.77 5.05
C VAL A 376 -31.09 4.58 6.45
N LYS A 377 -30.93 5.55 7.34
CA LYS A 377 -31.58 5.53 8.66
C LYS A 377 -33.10 5.44 8.53
N GLY A 378 -33.70 6.23 7.63
CA GLY A 378 -35.14 6.20 7.38
C GLY A 378 -35.64 4.86 6.80
N LEU A 379 -34.89 4.31 5.84
CA LEU A 379 -35.22 2.99 5.29
C LEU A 379 -35.13 1.88 6.35
N ASN A 380 -34.10 1.92 7.23
CA ASN A 380 -33.99 0.99 8.36
C ASN A 380 -35.15 1.13 9.37
N GLN A 381 -35.58 2.37 9.70
CA GLN A 381 -36.72 2.61 10.61
C GLN A 381 -38.04 2.07 10.04
N MET A 382 -38.15 2.05 8.72
CA MET A 382 -39.35 1.48 8.04
C MET A 382 -39.28 -0.05 7.89
N GLY A 383 -38.19 -0.69 8.37
CA GLY A 383 -38.05 -2.15 8.34
C GLY A 383 -37.66 -2.70 6.97
N VAL A 384 -37.08 -1.89 6.08
CA VAL A 384 -36.57 -2.38 4.79
C VAL A 384 -35.39 -3.32 5.04
N LYS A 385 -35.47 -4.51 4.46
CA LYS A 385 -34.39 -5.49 4.58
C LYS A 385 -33.09 -4.97 3.95
N PRO A 386 -31.88 -5.34 4.44
CA PRO A 386 -30.58 -4.90 3.91
C PRO A 386 -30.48 -5.02 2.39
N ASN A 387 -30.90 -6.15 1.82
CA ASN A 387 -30.87 -6.36 0.36
C ASN A 387 -31.75 -5.33 -0.41
N GLY A 388 -32.83 -4.87 0.18
CA GLY A 388 -33.68 -3.81 -0.41
C GLY A 388 -32.98 -2.44 -0.40
N ILE A 389 -32.26 -2.14 0.69
CA ILE A 389 -31.46 -0.91 0.79
C ILE A 389 -30.34 -0.93 -0.27
N ILE A 390 -29.65 -2.06 -0.44
CA ILE A 390 -28.62 -2.26 -1.45
C ILE A 390 -29.17 -2.02 -2.85
N ALA A 391 -30.31 -2.64 -3.20
CA ALA A 391 -30.96 -2.48 -4.49
C ALA A 391 -31.36 -1.01 -4.76
N ILE A 392 -31.86 -0.29 -3.74
CA ILE A 392 -32.16 1.14 -3.83
C ILE A 392 -30.90 1.95 -4.08
N LEU A 393 -29.82 1.70 -3.35
CA LEU A 393 -28.53 2.40 -3.53
C LEU A 393 -27.93 2.15 -4.92
N GLN A 394 -28.00 0.94 -5.43
CA GLN A 394 -27.57 0.59 -6.79
C GLN A 394 -28.43 1.32 -7.84
N ALA A 395 -29.76 1.41 -7.65
CA ALA A 395 -30.64 2.16 -8.53
C ALA A 395 -30.32 3.66 -8.53
N ILE A 396 -30.05 4.27 -7.34
CA ILE A 396 -29.63 5.66 -7.22
C ILE A 396 -28.28 5.88 -7.94
N LYS A 397 -27.34 4.95 -7.81
CA LYS A 397 -26.05 5.03 -8.51
C LYS A 397 -26.23 4.92 -10.03
N THR A 398 -27.01 3.96 -10.49
CA THR A 398 -27.29 3.76 -11.92
C THR A 398 -28.03 4.94 -12.56
N SER A 399 -28.90 5.62 -11.81
CA SER A 399 -29.55 6.86 -12.27
C SER A 399 -28.62 8.08 -12.32
N GLY A 400 -27.37 7.97 -11.83
CA GLY A 400 -26.42 9.06 -11.76
C GLY A 400 -26.66 10.03 -10.60
N ALA A 401 -27.65 9.79 -9.74
CA ALA A 401 -28.00 10.68 -8.64
C ALA A 401 -27.10 10.52 -7.40
N LEU A 402 -26.33 9.43 -7.29
CA LEU A 402 -25.37 9.22 -6.21
C LEU A 402 -23.97 9.74 -6.61
N HIS A 403 -23.53 10.83 -5.98
CA HIS A 403 -22.19 11.40 -6.15
C HIS A 403 -21.20 10.74 -5.20
N ALA A 404 -21.01 9.43 -5.38
CA ALA A 404 -20.07 8.63 -4.60
C ALA A 404 -19.71 7.36 -5.36
N GLU A 405 -18.57 6.77 -5.03
CA GLU A 405 -18.21 5.42 -5.45
C GLU A 405 -19.03 4.41 -4.62
N LEU A 406 -19.67 3.45 -5.27
CA LEU A 406 -20.36 2.35 -4.62
C LEU A 406 -19.53 1.07 -4.75
N VAL A 407 -19.04 0.55 -3.62
CA VAL A 407 -18.28 -0.68 -3.52
C VAL A 407 -19.15 -1.73 -2.85
N VAL A 408 -19.36 -2.86 -3.54
CA VAL A 408 -20.11 -4.01 -3.02
C VAL A 408 -19.10 -5.12 -2.72
N GLN A 409 -19.17 -5.70 -1.52
CA GLN A 409 -18.30 -6.79 -1.03
C GLN A 409 -19.13 -8.03 -0.69
#